data_a1040bd6e3a69a45a0dd9a7836a290ff
#
_entry.id   a1040bd6e3a69a45a0dd9a7836a290ff
#
_cell.length_a   1.000
_cell.length_b   1.000
_cell.length_c   1.000
_cell.angle_alpha   90.00
_cell.angle_beta   90.00
_cell.angle_gamma   90.00
#
_symmetry.space_group_name_H-M   'P 1'
#
loop_
_entity.id
_entity.type
_entity.pdbx_description
1 polymer ?
#
loop_
_entity_poly.entity_id
_entity_poly.type
_entity_poly.pdbx_seq_one_letter_code
_entity_poly.pdbx_strand_id
1 'polypeptide(L)'
;MILDIHTHRPAPGAIVNVDPVDPVTLDRQYLYSVGLHPWNSDRVTPEALARLDTFAADPAVVAIGETGLDALRGAAIDFQQHLFDHHVELSESLRKPLIIHAVKTFPLVIAARRRHNPAMPWIIHGFRGK
;
A
#
# COMPACT_ATOMS: atom_id res chain seq x y z
N MET A 1 -13.41 14.26 -10.99
CA MET A 1 -13.23 12.81 -11.26
C MET A 1 -11.78 12.43 -11.18
N ILE A 2 -11.49 11.30 -10.58
CA ILE A 2 -10.14 10.78 -10.53
C ILE A 2 -9.91 9.92 -11.77
N LEU A 3 -8.92 10.27 -12.58
CA LEU A 3 -8.63 9.57 -13.83
C LEU A 3 -7.49 8.57 -13.71
N ASP A 4 -6.67 8.70 -12.66
CA ASP A 4 -5.50 7.85 -12.41
C ASP A 4 -5.43 7.57 -10.92
N ILE A 5 -5.52 6.28 -10.55
CA ILE A 5 -5.51 5.87 -9.15
C ILE A 5 -4.12 5.57 -8.62
N HIS A 6 -3.09 5.65 -9.48
CA HIS A 6 -1.73 5.34 -9.05
C HIS A 6 -0.73 6.10 -9.91
N THR A 7 -0.05 7.07 -9.30
CA THR A 7 1.05 7.78 -9.93
C THR A 7 2.08 8.15 -8.86
N HIS A 8 3.33 8.34 -9.29
CA HIS A 8 4.40 8.81 -8.42
C HIS A 8 4.67 10.31 -8.63
N ARG A 9 3.93 10.95 -9.53
CA ARG A 9 4.05 12.38 -9.81
C ARG A 9 2.76 13.09 -9.43
N PRO A 10 2.85 14.21 -8.70
CA PRO A 10 1.65 15.01 -8.43
C PRO A 10 1.00 15.46 -9.73
N ALA A 11 -0.31 15.23 -9.84
CA ALA A 11 -1.09 15.65 -10.99
C ALA A 11 -2.55 15.83 -10.59
N PRO A 12 -3.25 16.84 -11.14
CA PRO A 12 -4.68 16.97 -10.91
C PRO A 12 -5.44 15.73 -11.39
N GLY A 13 -6.42 15.28 -10.62
CA GLY A 13 -7.23 14.13 -10.98
C GLY A 13 -6.57 12.78 -10.77
N ALA A 14 -5.37 12.74 -10.16
CA ALA A 14 -4.65 11.50 -9.89
C ALA A 14 -4.48 11.29 -8.40
N ILE A 15 -4.28 10.03 -8.01
CA ILE A 15 -3.85 9.67 -6.65
C ILE A 15 -2.34 9.47 -6.70
N VAL A 16 -1.61 10.27 -5.93
CA VAL A 16 -0.15 10.21 -5.88
C VAL A 16 0.28 9.14 -4.89
N ASN A 17 1.07 8.18 -5.34
CA ASN A 17 1.58 7.13 -4.46
C ASN A 17 2.80 7.63 -3.71
N VAL A 18 2.82 7.41 -2.39
CA VAL A 18 3.91 7.81 -1.50
C VAL A 18 4.35 6.60 -0.68
N ASP A 19 5.66 6.36 -0.65
CA ASP A 19 6.25 5.30 0.17
C ASP A 19 6.97 5.95 1.37
N PRO A 20 6.47 5.75 2.59
CA PRO A 20 7.04 6.42 3.77
C PRO A 20 8.31 5.74 4.30
N VAL A 21 8.92 4.83 3.55
CA VAL A 21 10.25 4.31 3.91
C VAL A 21 11.25 5.46 4.05
N ASP A 22 11.05 6.51 3.26
CA ASP A 22 11.80 7.76 3.41
C ASP A 22 10.86 8.86 3.93
N PRO A 23 11.39 9.89 4.62
CA PRO A 23 10.56 11.02 5.04
C PRO A 23 9.93 11.73 3.84
N VAL A 24 8.65 12.06 3.95
CA VAL A 24 7.90 12.73 2.89
C VAL A 24 7.03 13.83 3.49
N THR A 25 6.62 14.77 2.65
CA THR A 25 5.68 15.83 3.02
C THR A 25 4.50 15.78 2.06
N LEU A 26 3.28 15.77 2.61
CA LEU A 26 2.08 15.77 1.79
C LEU A 26 1.67 17.20 1.46
N ASP A 27 1.25 17.40 0.20
CA ASP A 27 0.71 18.67 -0.28
C ASP A 27 -0.81 18.56 -0.34
N ARG A 28 -1.51 19.42 0.41
CA ARG A 28 -2.96 19.34 0.56
C ARG A 28 -3.76 19.54 -0.73
N GLN A 29 -3.13 20.02 -1.79
CA GLN A 29 -3.82 20.16 -3.07
C GLN A 29 -3.92 18.85 -3.85
N TYR A 30 -3.26 17.78 -3.38
CA TYR A 30 -3.29 16.49 -4.04
C TYR A 30 -3.92 15.43 -3.14
N LEU A 31 -4.36 14.32 -3.76
CA LEU A 31 -4.79 13.12 -3.06
C LEU A 31 -3.69 12.07 -3.14
N TYR A 32 -3.59 11.26 -2.09
CA TYR A 32 -2.48 10.31 -1.95
C TYR A 32 -2.95 8.90 -1.64
N SER A 33 -2.14 7.92 -2.05
CA SER A 33 -2.11 6.60 -1.44
C SER A 33 -0.78 6.46 -0.73
N VAL A 34 -0.78 5.79 0.42
CA VAL A 34 0.41 5.64 1.26
C VAL A 34 0.59 4.17 1.59
N GLY A 35 1.79 3.65 1.33
CA GLY A 35 2.11 2.28 1.65
C GLY A 35 3.59 1.99 1.53
N LEU A 36 4.06 1.04 2.34
CA LEU A 36 5.43 0.52 2.26
C LEU A 36 5.46 -0.56 1.19
N HIS A 37 6.07 -0.25 0.06
CA HIS A 37 6.13 -1.12 -1.10
C HIS A 37 7.02 -2.34 -0.79
N PRO A 38 6.66 -3.55 -1.28
CA PRO A 38 7.47 -4.74 -0.99
C PRO A 38 8.92 -4.64 -1.47
N TRP A 39 9.20 -3.86 -2.51
CA TRP A 39 10.58 -3.66 -2.97
C TRP A 39 11.45 -2.97 -1.93
N ASN A 40 10.86 -2.17 -1.05
CA ASN A 40 11.57 -1.45 0.00
C ASN A 40 11.46 -2.14 1.36
N SER A 41 10.91 -3.36 1.41
CA SER A 41 10.63 -4.04 2.66
C SER A 41 11.88 -4.32 3.50
N ASP A 42 13.05 -4.43 2.87
CA ASP A 42 14.31 -4.61 3.58
C ASP A 42 14.88 -3.31 4.18
N ARG A 43 14.24 -2.17 3.92
CA ARG A 43 14.63 -0.85 4.43
C ARG A 43 13.66 -0.33 5.50
N VAL A 44 12.68 -1.12 5.90
CA VAL A 44 11.65 -0.67 6.85
C VAL A 44 12.24 -0.57 8.25
N THR A 45 12.01 0.57 8.89
CA THR A 45 12.43 0.87 10.25
C THR A 45 11.20 1.16 11.12
N PRO A 46 11.33 1.16 12.47
CA PRO A 46 10.23 1.59 13.33
C PRO A 46 9.73 3.00 12.98
N GLU A 47 10.63 3.89 12.59
CA GLU A 47 10.28 5.26 12.19
C GLU A 47 9.45 5.26 10.91
N ALA A 48 9.78 4.40 9.94
CA ALA A 48 9.01 4.27 8.71
C ALA A 48 7.59 3.75 9.00
N LEU A 49 7.46 2.78 9.90
CA LEU A 49 6.14 2.29 10.31
C LEU A 49 5.32 3.37 11.00
N ALA A 50 5.97 4.18 11.86
CA ALA A 50 5.28 5.29 12.52
C ALA A 50 4.81 6.33 11.50
N ARG A 51 5.64 6.63 10.49
CA ARG A 51 5.24 7.56 9.41
C ARG A 51 4.06 7.00 8.62
N LEU A 52 4.09 5.71 8.31
CA LEU A 52 2.97 5.07 7.62
C LEU A 52 1.66 5.25 8.40
N ASP A 53 1.67 4.95 9.68
CA ASP A 53 0.46 5.04 10.51
C ASP A 53 -0.05 6.48 10.57
N THR A 54 0.85 7.45 10.71
CA THR A 54 0.50 8.87 10.76
C THR A 54 -0.08 9.35 9.43
N PHE A 55 0.58 9.07 8.33
CA PHE A 55 0.11 9.52 7.02
C PHE A 55 -1.17 8.81 6.60
N ALA A 56 -1.30 7.52 6.93
CA ALA A 56 -2.50 6.76 6.58
C ALA A 56 -3.77 7.40 7.11
N ALA A 57 -3.70 8.04 8.28
CA ALA A 57 -4.84 8.69 8.91
C ALA A 57 -5.11 10.10 8.34
N ASP A 58 -4.24 10.66 7.52
CA ASP A 58 -4.40 12.00 6.97
C ASP A 58 -5.57 12.02 5.98
N PRO A 59 -6.44 13.05 6.05
CA PRO A 59 -7.58 13.16 5.12
C PRO A 59 -7.18 13.22 3.64
N ALA A 60 -5.99 13.69 3.30
CA ALA A 60 -5.51 13.73 1.92
C ALA A 60 -5.13 12.33 1.41
N VAL A 61 -4.99 11.36 2.30
CA VAL A 61 -4.70 9.96 1.93
C VAL A 61 -6.02 9.21 1.78
N VAL A 62 -6.33 8.80 0.56
CA VAL A 62 -7.63 8.20 0.22
C VAL A 62 -7.54 6.69 0.01
N ALA A 63 -6.34 6.13 0.00
CA ALA A 63 -6.13 4.68 -0.16
C ALA A 63 -4.85 4.27 0.56
N ILE A 64 -4.79 3.02 0.98
CA ILE A 64 -3.60 2.43 1.59
C ILE A 64 -2.89 1.61 0.51
N GLY A 65 -1.62 1.88 0.30
CA GLY A 65 -0.81 1.21 -0.70
C GLY A 65 0.09 2.19 -1.45
N GLU A 66 0.93 1.73 -2.30
CA GLU A 66 1.03 0.36 -2.76
C GLU A 66 1.74 -0.50 -1.72
N THR A 67 1.17 -1.64 -1.41
CA THR A 67 1.74 -2.64 -0.51
C THR A 67 1.56 -4.02 -1.16
N GLY A 68 2.15 -5.05 -0.61
CA GLY A 68 1.89 -6.39 -1.13
C GLY A 68 3.07 -7.32 -1.01
N LEU A 69 3.14 -8.24 -1.96
CA LEU A 69 4.06 -9.36 -1.93
C LEU A 69 4.75 -9.50 -3.28
N ASP A 70 6.08 -9.56 -3.25
CA ASP A 70 6.88 -9.77 -4.46
C ASP A 70 7.88 -10.88 -4.18
N ALA A 71 7.73 -12.02 -4.87
CA ALA A 71 8.58 -13.17 -4.67
C ALA A 71 10.00 -12.98 -5.24
N LEU A 72 10.21 -11.93 -6.03
CA LEU A 72 11.47 -11.70 -6.74
C LEU A 72 12.31 -10.58 -6.12
N ARG A 73 11.72 -9.71 -5.29
CA ARG A 73 12.40 -8.52 -4.79
C ARG A 73 11.97 -8.22 -3.36
N GLY A 74 12.84 -7.50 -2.65
CA GLY A 74 12.58 -7.07 -1.29
C GLY A 74 13.02 -8.10 -0.26
N ALA A 75 12.52 -7.96 0.95
CA ALA A 75 12.83 -8.86 2.06
C ALA A 75 12.21 -10.24 1.86
N ALA A 76 12.50 -11.18 2.76
CA ALA A 76 11.88 -12.50 2.74
C ALA A 76 10.36 -12.39 2.76
N ILE A 77 9.70 -13.34 2.11
CA ILE A 77 8.23 -13.33 1.97
C ILE A 77 7.53 -13.27 3.32
N ASP A 78 8.03 -13.95 4.33
CA ASP A 78 7.41 -13.93 5.67
C ASP A 78 7.36 -12.51 6.22
N PHE A 79 8.43 -11.75 6.07
CA PHE A 79 8.45 -10.36 6.52
C PHE A 79 7.53 -9.49 5.67
N GLN A 80 7.51 -9.72 4.37
CA GLN A 80 6.59 -9.01 3.49
C GLN A 80 5.14 -9.27 3.89
N GLN A 81 4.81 -10.52 4.28
CA GLN A 81 3.46 -10.86 4.74
C GLN A 81 3.11 -10.12 6.03
N HIS A 82 4.04 -9.99 6.97
CA HIS A 82 3.80 -9.20 8.19
C HIS A 82 3.49 -7.75 7.85
N LEU A 83 4.28 -7.15 6.95
CA LEU A 83 4.02 -5.78 6.50
C LEU A 83 2.68 -5.66 5.79
N PHE A 84 2.37 -6.61 4.93
CA PHE A 84 1.10 -6.63 4.21
C PHE A 84 -0.07 -6.69 5.18
N ASP A 85 -0.01 -7.57 6.17
CA ASP A 85 -1.05 -7.68 7.19
C ASP A 85 -1.25 -6.35 7.93
N HIS A 86 -0.18 -5.64 8.22
CA HIS A 86 -0.28 -4.32 8.86
C HIS A 86 -1.06 -3.33 7.98
N HIS A 87 -0.79 -3.34 6.68
CA HIS A 87 -1.51 -2.47 5.74
C HIS A 87 -2.99 -2.87 5.62
N VAL A 88 -3.28 -4.16 5.63
CA VAL A 88 -4.67 -4.64 5.64
C VAL A 88 -5.41 -4.10 6.86
N GLU A 89 -4.78 -4.17 8.04
CA GLU A 89 -5.39 -3.67 9.27
C GLU A 89 -5.62 -2.16 9.20
N LEU A 90 -4.67 -1.39 8.67
CA LEU A 90 -4.84 0.04 8.47
C LEU A 90 -6.01 0.34 7.52
N SER A 91 -6.06 -0.37 6.40
CA SER A 91 -7.13 -0.23 5.41
C SER A 91 -8.50 -0.42 6.06
N GLU A 92 -8.66 -1.50 6.83
CA GLU A 92 -9.93 -1.80 7.49
C GLU A 92 -10.27 -0.79 8.57
N SER A 93 -9.28 -0.46 9.41
CA SER A 93 -9.46 0.46 10.54
C SER A 93 -9.84 1.87 10.06
N LEU A 94 -9.20 2.34 9.00
CA LEU A 94 -9.41 3.69 8.47
C LEU A 94 -10.48 3.74 7.38
N ARG A 95 -11.01 2.57 6.96
CA ARG A 95 -12.03 2.43 5.92
C ARG A 95 -11.56 3.05 4.60
N LYS A 96 -10.35 2.71 4.20
CA LYS A 96 -9.74 3.15 2.94
C LYS A 96 -9.41 1.92 2.10
N PRO A 97 -9.62 1.95 0.77
CA PRO A 97 -9.29 0.80 -0.07
C PRO A 97 -7.80 0.49 -0.06
N LEU A 98 -7.45 -0.76 -0.38
CA LEU A 98 -6.09 -1.24 -0.39
C LEU A 98 -5.61 -1.42 -1.83
N ILE A 99 -4.45 -0.85 -2.17
CA ILE A 99 -3.83 -1.00 -3.49
C ILE A 99 -2.66 -1.96 -3.35
N ILE A 100 -2.69 -3.04 -4.13
CA ILE A 100 -1.81 -4.20 -3.93
C ILE A 100 -0.90 -4.41 -5.13
N HIS A 101 0.38 -4.62 -4.83
CA HIS A 101 1.39 -5.13 -5.74
C HIS A 101 1.55 -6.63 -5.50
N ALA A 102 1.41 -7.45 -6.54
CA ALA A 102 1.56 -8.90 -6.42
C ALA A 102 2.38 -9.45 -7.59
N VAL A 103 3.58 -9.96 -7.31
CA VAL A 103 4.43 -10.59 -8.31
C VAL A 103 4.72 -12.02 -7.85
N LYS A 104 4.21 -12.99 -8.62
CA LYS A 104 4.33 -14.43 -8.33
C LYS A 104 3.84 -14.80 -6.94
N THR A 105 2.85 -14.07 -6.43
CA THR A 105 2.34 -14.22 -5.06
C THR A 105 0.81 -14.19 -5.01
N PHE A 106 0.13 -14.26 -6.14
CA PHE A 106 -1.33 -14.13 -6.16
C PHE A 106 -2.03 -15.14 -5.24
N PRO A 107 -1.60 -16.42 -5.19
CA PRO A 107 -2.19 -17.37 -4.22
C PRO A 107 -2.08 -16.91 -2.77
N LEU A 108 -0.96 -16.26 -2.40
CA LEU A 108 -0.77 -15.73 -1.05
C LEU A 108 -1.70 -14.55 -0.78
N VAL A 109 -1.94 -13.71 -1.79
CA VAL A 109 -2.87 -12.59 -1.68
C VAL A 109 -4.29 -13.11 -1.48
N ILE A 110 -4.69 -14.15 -2.23
CA ILE A 110 -6.01 -14.76 -2.07
C ILE A 110 -6.16 -15.37 -0.67
N ALA A 111 -5.12 -16.06 -0.18
CA ALA A 111 -5.16 -16.64 1.16
C ALA A 111 -5.29 -15.56 2.23
N ALA A 112 -4.58 -14.43 2.06
CA ALA A 112 -4.69 -13.30 2.97
C ALA A 112 -6.10 -12.71 2.95
N ARG A 113 -6.71 -12.58 1.78
CA ARG A 113 -8.07 -12.09 1.65
C ARG A 113 -9.05 -12.96 2.41
N ARG A 114 -8.91 -14.27 2.30
CA ARG A 114 -9.76 -15.21 3.04
C ARG A 114 -9.53 -15.13 4.54
N ARG A 115 -8.27 -14.99 4.97
CA ARG A 115 -7.91 -14.93 6.39
C ARG A 115 -8.42 -13.66 7.04
N HIS A 116 -8.25 -12.52 6.39
CA HIS A 116 -8.68 -11.23 6.93
C HIS A 116 -10.17 -10.97 6.76
N ASN A 117 -10.78 -11.56 5.73
CA ASN A 117 -12.19 -11.32 5.40
C ASN A 117 -12.54 -9.84 5.42
N PRO A 118 -11.83 -9.00 4.65
CA PRO A 118 -11.95 -7.54 4.76
C PRO A 118 -13.26 -7.02 4.16
N ALA A 119 -13.74 -5.90 4.72
CA ALA A 119 -14.87 -5.16 4.17
C ALA A 119 -14.45 -4.22 3.06
N MET A 120 -13.20 -3.71 3.10
CA MET A 120 -12.73 -2.74 2.12
C MET A 120 -12.27 -3.42 0.83
N PRO A 121 -12.45 -2.75 -0.33
CA PRO A 121 -12.00 -3.31 -1.61
C PRO A 121 -10.48 -3.39 -1.69
N TRP A 122 -10.01 -4.42 -2.38
CA TRP A 122 -8.60 -4.61 -2.72
C TRP A 122 -8.44 -4.41 -4.23
N ILE A 123 -7.52 -3.53 -4.60
CA ILE A 123 -7.23 -3.20 -6.00
C ILE A 123 -5.85 -3.71 -6.33
N ILE A 124 -5.75 -4.66 -7.26
CA ILE A 124 -4.44 -5.21 -7.66
C ILE A 124 -3.92 -4.38 -8.83
N HIS A 125 -2.83 -3.66 -8.56
CA HIS A 125 -2.19 -2.80 -9.55
C HIS A 125 -1.18 -3.62 -10.36
N GLY A 126 -1.26 -3.51 -11.69
CA GLY A 126 -0.31 -4.19 -12.56
C GLY A 126 -0.43 -5.70 -12.59
N PHE A 127 -1.61 -6.24 -12.26
CA PHE A 127 -1.84 -7.69 -12.26
C PHE A 127 -1.62 -8.27 -13.67
N ARG A 128 -0.86 -9.38 -13.73
CA ARG A 128 -0.50 -10.05 -14.98
C ARG A 128 -1.18 -11.40 -15.17
N GLY A 129 -2.04 -11.82 -14.25
CA GLY A 129 -2.75 -13.10 -14.36
C GLY A 129 -1.90 -14.32 -14.04
N LYS A 130 -0.82 -14.18 -13.33
CA LYS A 130 0.10 -15.28 -13.02
C LYS A 130 0.14 -15.59 -11.54
#